data_f69a83b5dab3cccc9dfb9812973c9f84
#
_entry.id   f69a83b5dab3cccc9dfb9812973c9f84
#
_cell.length_a   1.000
_cell.length_b   1.000
_cell.length_c   1.000
_cell.angle_alpha   90.00
_cell.angle_beta   90.00
_cell.angle_gamma   90.00
#
_symmetry.space_group_name_H-M   'P 1'
#
loop_
_entity.id
_entity.type
_entity.pdbx_description
1 polymer ?
#
loop_
_entity_poly.entity_id
_entity_poly.type
_entity_poly.pdbx_seq_one_letter_code
_entity_poly.pdbx_strand_id
1 'polypeptide(L)'
;MRYVGIQSQIRSNNRKSALLLIAFPAILLGMMWVFLAAINYFSTGYYDQAGYFVNQLDADSVNLTFEKVAPWVVAGVAVWFVIAYFSNTKMIQHATGAQPLMRRENPRVYNIVENLCMAGGMEMPKVNVVDDPQLNAFASGIDKNSYTVTVTTGLLDRLNDDELAGVIGHELTHIRNRDTRLLITSIIFVGIISTVFALVVRMIYNRMWFGGFGSSNDRNEKGGGLSTMAVLIIGAVCAGIAYLFTMLTRFAISRKREFMADAGGAELCGNPLALASALRKISANPGLGNVERDDIAQMYIIHPKKLGQGLMEFVSGLFATHPSTEERIRLLEQF
;
A
#
# COMPACT_ATOMS: atom_id res chain seq x y z
N MET A 1 -9.85 -26.35 -2.42
CA MET A 1 -10.16 -24.98 -2.85
C MET A 1 -10.97 -24.99 -4.14
N ARG A 2 -11.93 -24.09 -4.33
CA ARG A 2 -12.65 -23.98 -5.61
C ARG A 2 -11.77 -23.21 -6.59
N TYR A 3 -11.35 -23.85 -7.69
CA TYR A 3 -10.56 -23.20 -8.73
C TYR A 3 -11.35 -22.02 -9.32
N VAL A 4 -10.74 -20.86 -9.34
CA VAL A 4 -11.31 -19.65 -9.94
C VAL A 4 -10.53 -19.36 -11.20
N GLY A 5 -11.15 -19.49 -12.38
CA GLY A 5 -10.47 -19.26 -13.64
C GLY A 5 -9.80 -17.89 -13.73
N ILE A 6 -8.67 -17.80 -14.44
CA ILE A 6 -7.82 -16.59 -14.59
C ILE A 6 -8.65 -15.36 -15.01
N GLN A 7 -9.56 -15.51 -15.97
CA GLN A 7 -10.44 -14.41 -16.44
C GLN A 7 -11.37 -13.88 -15.34
N SER A 8 -11.84 -14.76 -14.45
CA SER A 8 -12.65 -14.36 -13.29
C SER A 8 -11.82 -13.58 -12.28
N GLN A 9 -10.57 -13.96 -12.07
CA GLN A 9 -9.63 -13.27 -11.19
C GLN A 9 -9.30 -11.88 -11.73
N ILE A 10 -8.92 -11.77 -12.99
CA ILE A 10 -8.65 -10.48 -13.67
C ILE A 10 -9.85 -9.54 -13.53
N ARG A 11 -11.08 -10.05 -13.82
CA ARG A 11 -12.31 -9.26 -13.68
C ARG A 11 -12.55 -8.81 -12.25
N SER A 12 -12.32 -9.71 -11.27
CA SER A 12 -12.44 -9.38 -9.84
C SER A 12 -11.45 -8.28 -9.43
N ASN A 13 -10.19 -8.39 -9.82
CA ASN A 13 -9.15 -7.41 -9.47
C ASN A 13 -9.38 -6.06 -10.16
N ASN A 14 -9.83 -6.05 -11.41
CA ASN A 14 -10.23 -4.82 -12.08
C ASN A 14 -11.39 -4.11 -11.37
N ARG A 15 -12.42 -4.89 -10.95
CA ARG A 15 -13.56 -4.32 -10.19
C ARG A 15 -13.09 -3.76 -8.83
N LYS A 16 -12.22 -4.46 -8.11
CA LYS A 16 -11.65 -3.98 -6.83
C LYS A 16 -10.81 -2.72 -7.04
N SER A 17 -9.98 -2.66 -8.08
CA SER A 17 -9.21 -1.46 -8.41
C SER A 17 -10.13 -0.28 -8.74
N ALA A 18 -11.19 -0.49 -9.53
CA ALA A 18 -12.19 0.54 -9.83
C ALA A 18 -12.95 0.99 -8.56
N LEU A 19 -13.31 0.03 -7.69
CA LEU A 19 -13.95 0.35 -6.42
C LEU A 19 -13.04 1.21 -5.53
N LEU A 20 -11.75 0.90 -5.43
CA LEU A 20 -10.80 1.70 -4.67
C LEU A 20 -10.66 3.13 -5.22
N LEU A 21 -10.65 3.28 -6.56
CA LEU A 21 -10.59 4.58 -7.22
C LEU A 21 -11.78 5.48 -6.87
N ILE A 22 -12.95 4.90 -6.60
CA ILE A 22 -14.17 5.63 -6.21
C ILE A 22 -14.26 5.77 -4.68
N ALA A 23 -14.03 4.68 -3.96
CA ALA A 23 -14.21 4.64 -2.51
C ALA A 23 -13.21 5.56 -1.78
N PHE A 24 -11.99 5.68 -2.29
CA PHE A 24 -10.96 6.47 -1.64
C PHE A 24 -11.29 7.98 -1.62
N PRO A 25 -11.59 8.65 -2.74
CA PRO A 25 -12.05 10.04 -2.71
C PRO A 25 -13.32 10.22 -1.86
N ALA A 26 -14.25 9.25 -1.87
CA ALA A 26 -15.46 9.30 -1.06
C ALA A 26 -15.15 9.26 0.45
N ILE A 27 -14.21 8.42 0.87
CA ILE A 27 -13.73 8.36 2.27
C ILE A 27 -13.09 9.70 2.67
N LEU A 28 -12.20 10.24 1.82
CA LEU A 28 -11.58 11.54 2.08
C LEU A 28 -12.61 12.66 2.23
N LEU A 29 -13.58 12.73 1.33
CA LEU A 29 -14.65 13.73 1.38
C LEU A 29 -15.52 13.53 2.62
N GLY A 30 -15.88 12.30 2.95
CA GLY A 30 -16.62 11.99 4.18
C GLY A 30 -15.86 12.42 5.44
N MET A 31 -14.55 12.13 5.50
CA MET A 31 -13.71 12.57 6.64
C MET A 31 -13.56 14.09 6.69
N MET A 32 -13.46 14.75 5.55
CA MET A 32 -13.45 16.22 5.49
C MET A 32 -14.76 16.81 6.02
N TRP A 33 -15.91 16.23 5.64
CA TRP A 33 -17.21 16.68 6.15
C TRP A 33 -17.30 16.50 7.67
N VAL A 34 -16.89 15.35 8.19
CA VAL A 34 -16.85 15.08 9.65
C VAL A 34 -15.94 16.05 10.37
N PHE A 35 -14.78 16.37 9.79
CA PHE A 35 -13.86 17.36 10.34
C PHE A 35 -14.48 18.76 10.41
N LEU A 36 -15.11 19.21 9.32
CA LEU A 36 -15.82 20.51 9.29
C LEU A 36 -16.98 20.54 10.27
N ALA A 37 -17.76 19.45 10.37
CA ALA A 37 -18.86 19.33 11.30
C ALA A 37 -18.38 19.38 12.75
N ALA A 38 -17.27 18.71 13.07
CA ALA A 38 -16.69 18.76 14.42
C ALA A 38 -16.22 20.16 14.78
N ILE A 39 -15.51 20.85 13.87
CA ILE A 39 -15.11 22.25 14.10
C ILE A 39 -16.33 23.15 14.30
N ASN A 40 -17.34 23.03 13.43
CA ASN A 40 -18.56 23.82 13.52
C ASN A 40 -19.27 23.57 14.85
N TYR A 41 -19.48 22.30 15.24
CA TYR A 41 -20.14 21.94 16.51
C TYR A 41 -19.47 22.58 17.74
N PHE A 42 -18.14 22.56 17.80
CA PHE A 42 -17.42 23.14 18.94
C PHE A 42 -17.25 24.66 18.86
N SER A 43 -17.45 25.28 17.68
CA SER A 43 -17.29 26.73 17.47
C SER A 43 -18.62 27.47 17.51
N THR A 44 -19.73 26.78 17.28
CA THR A 44 -21.06 27.36 17.13
C THR A 44 -21.97 26.93 18.29
N GLY A 45 -22.70 27.87 18.85
CA GLY A 45 -23.61 27.57 19.95
C GLY A 45 -24.27 28.85 20.47
N TYR A 46 -25.07 28.69 21.51
CA TYR A 46 -25.77 29.76 22.18
C TYR A 46 -25.66 29.61 23.70
N TYR A 47 -25.91 30.69 24.45
CA TYR A 47 -26.01 30.64 25.90
C TYR A 47 -27.43 30.29 26.29
N ASP A 48 -27.63 29.29 27.14
CA ASP A 48 -28.93 28.93 27.70
C ASP A 48 -29.38 29.96 28.77
N GLN A 49 -30.58 29.74 29.29
CA GLN A 49 -31.16 30.61 30.33
C GLN A 49 -30.36 30.63 31.64
N ALA A 50 -29.53 29.59 31.87
CA ALA A 50 -28.65 29.49 33.02
C ALA A 50 -27.24 30.07 32.78
N GLY A 51 -27.00 30.58 31.56
CA GLY A 51 -25.72 31.17 31.17
C GLY A 51 -24.66 30.16 30.73
N TYR A 52 -25.03 28.91 30.50
CA TYR A 52 -24.11 27.88 29.99
C TYR A 52 -24.05 27.91 28.44
N PHE A 53 -22.86 27.81 27.90
CA PHE A 53 -22.69 27.70 26.45
C PHE A 53 -23.09 26.30 25.98
N VAL A 54 -24.10 26.22 25.09
CA VAL A 54 -24.60 24.99 24.48
C VAL A 54 -24.11 24.92 23.05
N ASN A 55 -23.29 23.92 22.76
CA ASN A 55 -22.79 23.67 21.40
C ASN A 55 -23.93 23.26 20.46
N GLN A 56 -23.92 23.78 19.24
CA GLN A 56 -24.90 23.47 18.22
C GLN A 56 -24.24 23.22 16.88
N LEU A 57 -24.66 22.16 16.17
CA LEU A 57 -24.22 21.91 14.81
C LEU A 57 -25.09 22.73 13.83
N ASP A 58 -24.47 23.63 13.09
CA ASP A 58 -25.08 24.29 11.97
C ASP A 58 -24.70 23.55 10.67
N ALA A 59 -25.54 22.57 10.29
CA ALA A 59 -25.31 21.73 9.13
C ALA A 59 -25.28 22.50 7.81
N ASP A 60 -26.04 23.61 7.71
CA ASP A 60 -26.09 24.43 6.49
C ASP A 60 -24.77 25.16 6.26
N SER A 61 -24.18 25.72 7.30
CA SER A 61 -22.85 26.33 7.27
C SER A 61 -21.76 25.33 6.93
N VAL A 62 -21.83 24.11 7.51
CA VAL A 62 -20.90 22.99 7.19
C VAL A 62 -21.01 22.62 5.72
N ASN A 63 -22.22 22.41 5.20
CA ASN A 63 -22.44 22.01 3.82
C ASN A 63 -21.96 23.10 2.84
N LEU A 64 -22.23 24.37 3.12
CA LEU A 64 -21.75 25.47 2.30
C LEU A 64 -20.22 25.52 2.21
N THR A 65 -19.55 25.29 3.34
CA THR A 65 -18.08 25.24 3.38
C THR A 65 -17.56 24.00 2.64
N PHE A 66 -18.19 22.86 2.84
CA PHE A 66 -17.86 21.61 2.16
C PHE A 66 -17.97 21.75 0.63
N GLU A 67 -19.07 22.32 0.12
CA GLU A 67 -19.27 22.52 -1.32
C GLU A 67 -18.20 23.41 -1.96
N LYS A 68 -17.68 24.39 -1.22
CA LYS A 68 -16.59 25.25 -1.69
C LYS A 68 -15.24 24.55 -1.71
N VAL A 69 -14.95 23.69 -0.75
CA VAL A 69 -13.63 23.06 -0.56
C VAL A 69 -13.52 21.72 -1.29
N ALA A 70 -14.60 20.93 -1.35
CA ALA A 70 -14.60 19.59 -1.92
C ALA A 70 -14.06 19.51 -3.36
N PRO A 71 -14.40 20.42 -4.30
CA PRO A 71 -13.85 20.37 -5.65
C PRO A 71 -12.32 20.50 -5.69
N TRP A 72 -11.74 21.32 -4.82
CA TRP A 72 -10.28 21.49 -4.73
C TRP A 72 -9.58 20.27 -4.16
N VAL A 73 -10.20 19.62 -3.17
CA VAL A 73 -9.68 18.36 -2.62
C VAL A 73 -9.70 17.27 -3.68
N VAL A 74 -10.81 17.13 -4.41
CA VAL A 74 -10.93 16.15 -5.52
C VAL A 74 -9.90 16.43 -6.61
N ALA A 75 -9.73 17.70 -7.01
CA ALA A 75 -8.74 18.09 -8.01
C ALA A 75 -7.31 17.78 -7.53
N GLY A 76 -6.97 18.10 -6.29
CA GLY A 76 -5.67 17.77 -5.70
C GLY A 76 -5.38 16.28 -5.66
N VAL A 77 -6.36 15.47 -5.24
CA VAL A 77 -6.25 14.00 -5.24
C VAL A 77 -6.10 13.46 -6.66
N ALA A 78 -6.85 13.97 -7.62
CA ALA A 78 -6.76 13.56 -9.02
C ALA A 78 -5.38 13.88 -9.63
N VAL A 79 -4.87 15.09 -9.39
CA VAL A 79 -3.52 15.49 -9.85
C VAL A 79 -2.45 14.58 -9.21
N TRP A 80 -2.53 14.37 -7.90
CA TRP A 80 -1.60 13.47 -7.21
C TRP A 80 -1.65 12.05 -7.76
N PHE A 81 -2.87 11.53 -7.98
CA PHE A 81 -3.03 10.20 -8.55
C PHE A 81 -2.41 10.08 -9.94
N VAL A 82 -2.60 11.07 -10.79
CA VAL A 82 -2.00 11.12 -12.14
C VAL A 82 -0.47 11.13 -12.05
N ILE A 83 0.11 11.98 -11.19
CA ILE A 83 1.57 12.03 -10.98
C ILE A 83 2.08 10.67 -10.48
N ALA A 84 1.44 10.10 -9.46
CA ALA A 84 1.84 8.83 -8.89
C ALA A 84 1.66 7.67 -9.89
N TYR A 85 0.61 7.69 -10.70
CA TYR A 85 0.37 6.70 -11.75
C TYR A 85 1.51 6.66 -12.77
N PHE A 86 1.93 7.82 -13.29
CA PHE A 86 3.02 7.89 -14.28
C PHE A 86 4.42 7.73 -13.66
N SER A 87 4.56 8.02 -12.37
CA SER A 87 5.84 7.96 -11.67
C SER A 87 6.05 6.67 -10.88
N ASN A 88 5.04 5.77 -10.80
CA ASN A 88 5.08 4.60 -9.92
C ASN A 88 6.34 3.74 -10.09
N THR A 89 6.72 3.42 -11.33
CA THR A 89 7.90 2.60 -11.64
C THR A 89 9.18 3.27 -11.14
N LYS A 90 9.36 4.58 -11.40
CA LYS A 90 10.52 5.34 -10.93
C LYS A 90 10.55 5.47 -9.41
N MET A 91 9.39 5.66 -8.78
CA MET A 91 9.28 5.73 -7.32
C MET A 91 9.68 4.41 -6.67
N ILE A 92 9.24 3.27 -7.21
CA ILE A 92 9.61 1.94 -6.73
C ILE A 92 11.11 1.69 -6.96
N GLN A 93 11.62 1.97 -8.14
CA GLN A 93 13.05 1.83 -8.46
C GLN A 93 13.93 2.65 -7.50
N HIS A 94 13.55 3.91 -7.26
CA HIS A 94 14.30 4.78 -6.34
C HIS A 94 14.24 4.27 -4.88
N ALA A 95 13.08 3.79 -4.45
CA ALA A 95 12.88 3.32 -3.07
C ALA A 95 13.51 1.94 -2.79
N THR A 96 13.70 1.11 -3.83
CA THR A 96 14.32 -0.23 -3.72
C THR A 96 15.77 -0.26 -4.19
N GLY A 97 16.26 0.79 -4.82
CA GLY A 97 17.56 0.78 -5.49
C GLY A 97 17.59 -0.10 -6.75
N ALA A 98 16.42 -0.51 -7.28
CA ALA A 98 16.32 -1.38 -8.43
C ALA A 98 16.87 -0.71 -9.70
N GLN A 99 17.72 -1.41 -10.42
CA GLN A 99 18.30 -0.96 -11.69
C GLN A 99 17.81 -1.84 -12.85
N PRO A 100 17.57 -1.27 -14.04
CA PRO A 100 17.23 -2.06 -15.22
C PRO A 100 18.33 -3.06 -15.52
N LEU A 101 17.96 -4.31 -15.78
CA LEU A 101 18.87 -5.39 -16.16
C LEU A 101 18.75 -5.64 -17.66
N MET A 102 19.87 -5.57 -18.39
CA MET A 102 19.89 -5.88 -19.81
C MET A 102 20.22 -7.36 -20.07
N ARG A 103 19.70 -7.92 -21.17
CA ARG A 103 19.96 -9.31 -21.56
C ARG A 103 21.44 -9.68 -21.59
N ARG A 104 22.29 -8.77 -22.05
CA ARG A 104 23.77 -8.97 -22.12
C ARG A 104 24.43 -9.08 -20.75
N GLU A 105 23.83 -8.50 -19.71
CA GLU A 105 24.37 -8.48 -18.35
C GLU A 105 24.04 -9.77 -17.60
N ASN A 106 22.83 -10.29 -17.78
CA ASN A 106 22.44 -11.58 -17.23
C ASN A 106 21.49 -12.32 -18.20
N PRO A 107 22.04 -13.06 -19.19
CA PRO A 107 21.24 -13.85 -20.13
C PRO A 107 20.38 -14.92 -19.46
N ARG A 108 20.86 -15.48 -18.33
CA ARG A 108 20.15 -16.52 -17.55
C ARG A 108 18.77 -16.07 -17.12
N VAL A 109 18.71 -14.96 -16.39
CA VAL A 109 17.44 -14.42 -15.90
C VAL A 109 16.52 -14.01 -17.05
N TYR A 110 17.11 -13.33 -18.04
CA TYR A 110 16.34 -12.84 -19.20
C TYR A 110 15.67 -13.98 -19.97
N ASN A 111 16.39 -15.08 -20.20
CA ASN A 111 15.87 -16.23 -20.91
C ASN A 111 14.77 -16.95 -20.08
N ILE A 112 14.92 -17.05 -18.76
CA ILE A 112 13.88 -17.62 -17.89
C ILE A 112 12.60 -16.78 -17.98
N VAL A 113 12.70 -15.44 -17.83
CA VAL A 113 11.52 -14.55 -17.93
C VAL A 113 10.86 -14.67 -19.30
N GLU A 114 11.63 -14.64 -20.39
CA GLU A 114 11.15 -14.74 -21.76
C GLU A 114 10.42 -16.08 -22.00
N ASN A 115 11.03 -17.19 -21.61
CA ASN A 115 10.44 -18.53 -21.75
C ASN A 115 9.11 -18.66 -21.00
N LEU A 116 9.05 -18.17 -19.75
CA LEU A 116 7.82 -18.18 -18.96
C LEU A 116 6.75 -17.27 -19.54
N CYS A 117 7.13 -16.10 -20.08
CA CYS A 117 6.19 -15.22 -20.78
C CYS A 117 5.62 -15.86 -22.04
N MET A 118 6.45 -16.56 -22.83
CA MET A 118 5.99 -17.32 -24.00
C MET A 118 5.05 -18.44 -23.60
N ALA A 119 5.37 -19.21 -22.56
CA ALA A 119 4.51 -20.27 -22.03
C ALA A 119 3.18 -19.72 -21.52
N GLY A 120 3.18 -18.54 -20.88
CA GLY A 120 1.99 -17.88 -20.34
C GLY A 120 1.20 -17.06 -21.36
N GLY A 121 1.67 -16.91 -22.59
CA GLY A 121 1.04 -16.07 -23.64
C GLY A 121 0.94 -14.60 -23.22
N MET A 122 1.95 -14.08 -22.54
CA MET A 122 1.98 -12.70 -22.02
C MET A 122 3.17 -11.91 -22.57
N GLU A 123 3.01 -10.59 -22.68
CA GLU A 123 4.11 -9.70 -23.04
C GLU A 123 5.17 -9.70 -21.94
N MET A 124 6.45 -9.70 -22.35
CA MET A 124 7.57 -9.69 -21.42
C MET A 124 7.64 -8.37 -20.63
N PRO A 125 7.60 -8.38 -19.29
CA PRO A 125 7.82 -7.20 -18.47
C PRO A 125 9.30 -6.78 -18.54
N LYS A 126 9.59 -5.56 -18.07
CA LYS A 126 10.97 -5.12 -17.85
C LYS A 126 11.57 -5.95 -16.71
N VAL A 127 12.85 -6.25 -16.82
CA VAL A 127 13.60 -6.98 -15.80
C VAL A 127 14.49 -6.00 -15.06
N ASN A 128 14.44 -6.01 -13.74
CA ASN A 128 15.29 -5.19 -12.88
C ASN A 128 16.07 -6.07 -11.91
N VAL A 129 17.18 -5.54 -11.40
CA VAL A 129 17.98 -6.16 -10.34
C VAL A 129 18.17 -5.16 -9.19
N VAL A 130 18.16 -5.66 -7.97
CA VAL A 130 18.57 -4.95 -6.76
C VAL A 130 19.85 -5.59 -6.25
N ASP A 131 20.85 -4.78 -5.99
CA ASP A 131 22.09 -5.27 -5.36
C ASP A 131 21.84 -5.45 -3.85
N ASP A 132 21.29 -6.61 -3.50
CA ASP A 132 20.96 -7.00 -2.13
C ASP A 132 21.28 -8.49 -1.96
N PRO A 133 22.07 -8.88 -0.94
CA PRO A 133 22.40 -10.28 -0.67
C PRO A 133 21.21 -11.10 -0.18
N GLN A 134 20.09 -10.48 0.14
CA GLN A 134 18.87 -11.19 0.56
C GLN A 134 18.19 -11.88 -0.63
N LEU A 135 17.48 -12.97 -0.31
CA LEU A 135 16.76 -13.74 -1.32
C LEU A 135 15.36 -13.16 -1.49
N ASN A 136 15.17 -12.33 -2.50
CA ASN A 136 13.86 -11.75 -2.75
C ASN A 136 13.60 -11.45 -4.23
N ALA A 137 12.31 -11.41 -4.58
CA ALA A 137 11.81 -10.95 -5.86
C ALA A 137 10.47 -10.25 -5.66
N PHE A 138 10.10 -9.40 -6.61
CA PHE A 138 8.77 -8.79 -6.64
C PHE A 138 8.39 -8.32 -8.03
N ALA A 139 7.08 -8.33 -8.29
CA ALA A 139 6.50 -7.74 -9.48
C ALA A 139 5.94 -6.34 -9.16
N SER A 140 6.05 -5.42 -10.10
CA SER A 140 5.47 -4.08 -10.01
C SER A 140 4.94 -3.59 -11.34
N GLY A 141 4.27 -2.43 -11.31
CA GLY A 141 3.65 -1.82 -12.49
C GLY A 141 2.12 -1.90 -12.47
N ILE A 142 1.49 -0.99 -13.22
CA ILE A 142 0.03 -0.83 -13.28
C ILE A 142 -0.51 -1.28 -14.63
N ASP A 143 0.29 -1.13 -15.68
CA ASP A 143 -0.07 -1.42 -17.06
C ASP A 143 1.07 -2.12 -17.82
N LYS A 144 0.81 -2.51 -19.07
CA LYS A 144 1.76 -3.23 -19.92
C LYS A 144 3.10 -2.51 -20.12
N ASN A 145 3.11 -1.19 -20.14
CA ASN A 145 4.32 -0.39 -20.36
C ASN A 145 5.16 -0.23 -19.08
N SER A 146 4.52 -0.40 -17.92
CA SER A 146 5.11 -0.19 -16.60
C SER A 146 5.40 -1.49 -15.84
N TYR A 147 4.93 -2.66 -16.30
CA TYR A 147 5.21 -3.93 -15.62
C TYR A 147 6.69 -4.22 -15.55
N THR A 148 7.15 -4.58 -14.36
CA THR A 148 8.52 -4.99 -14.09
C THR A 148 8.56 -6.22 -13.19
N VAL A 149 9.54 -7.09 -13.40
CA VAL A 149 9.94 -8.13 -12.45
C VAL A 149 11.32 -7.77 -11.93
N THR A 150 11.45 -7.67 -10.63
CA THR A 150 12.69 -7.30 -9.95
C THR A 150 13.18 -8.48 -9.11
N VAL A 151 14.47 -8.78 -9.21
CA VAL A 151 15.13 -9.85 -8.45
C VAL A 151 16.35 -9.28 -7.73
N THR A 152 16.71 -9.86 -6.59
CA THR A 152 17.93 -9.48 -5.86
C THR A 152 19.14 -10.30 -6.33
N THR A 153 20.34 -9.74 -6.19
CA THR A 153 21.59 -10.45 -6.47
C THR A 153 21.71 -11.72 -5.64
N GLY A 154 21.34 -11.67 -4.35
CA GLY A 154 21.35 -12.83 -3.47
C GLY A 154 20.43 -13.97 -3.94
N LEU A 155 19.26 -13.63 -4.53
CA LEU A 155 18.36 -14.63 -5.11
C LEU A 155 19.01 -15.33 -6.32
N LEU A 156 19.66 -14.56 -7.19
CA LEU A 156 20.34 -15.07 -8.39
C LEU A 156 21.49 -16.03 -8.05
N ASP A 157 22.20 -15.74 -6.96
CA ASP A 157 23.37 -16.53 -6.53
C ASP A 157 22.98 -17.85 -5.83
N ARG A 158 21.82 -17.87 -5.18
CA ARG A 158 21.41 -19.01 -4.33
C ARG A 158 20.45 -19.99 -4.99
N LEU A 159 19.64 -19.54 -5.94
CA LEU A 159 18.66 -20.39 -6.61
C LEU A 159 19.24 -20.99 -7.89
N ASN A 160 18.91 -22.26 -8.14
CA ASN A 160 19.13 -22.86 -9.45
C ASN A 160 18.09 -22.37 -10.48
N ASP A 161 18.18 -22.79 -11.73
CA ASP A 161 17.33 -22.31 -12.82
C ASP A 161 15.86 -22.67 -12.61
N ASP A 162 15.56 -23.88 -12.13
CA ASP A 162 14.19 -24.35 -11.89
C ASP A 162 13.56 -23.59 -10.72
N GLU A 163 14.30 -23.39 -9.63
CA GLU A 163 13.86 -22.63 -8.46
C GLU A 163 13.61 -21.16 -8.82
N LEU A 164 14.52 -20.57 -9.61
CA LEU A 164 14.38 -19.20 -10.09
C LEU A 164 13.18 -19.07 -11.04
N ALA A 165 12.97 -20.05 -11.93
CA ALA A 165 11.80 -20.11 -12.81
C ALA A 165 10.49 -20.18 -12.00
N GLY A 166 10.47 -20.96 -10.90
CA GLY A 166 9.33 -21.04 -9.98
C GLY A 166 9.01 -19.68 -9.36
N VAL A 167 10.01 -18.97 -8.81
CA VAL A 167 9.84 -17.63 -8.21
C VAL A 167 9.40 -16.61 -9.26
N ILE A 168 10.06 -16.54 -10.42
CA ILE A 168 9.69 -15.63 -11.51
C ILE A 168 8.29 -15.96 -12.03
N GLY A 169 7.93 -17.25 -12.15
CA GLY A 169 6.58 -17.67 -12.54
C GLY A 169 5.50 -17.20 -11.58
N HIS A 170 5.79 -17.22 -10.27
CA HIS A 170 4.92 -16.64 -9.24
C HIS A 170 4.72 -15.14 -9.45
N GLU A 171 5.80 -14.37 -9.66
CA GLU A 171 5.74 -12.93 -9.90
C GLU A 171 5.01 -12.58 -11.22
N LEU A 172 5.27 -13.35 -12.29
CA LEU A 172 4.57 -13.20 -13.56
C LEU A 172 3.06 -13.48 -13.43
N THR A 173 2.68 -14.39 -12.54
CA THR A 173 1.27 -14.68 -12.26
C THR A 173 0.57 -13.49 -11.60
N HIS A 174 1.23 -12.76 -10.70
CA HIS A 174 0.70 -11.52 -10.16
C HIS A 174 0.47 -10.45 -11.23
N ILE A 175 1.37 -10.32 -12.19
CA ILE A 175 1.19 -9.44 -13.36
C ILE A 175 0.00 -9.89 -14.20
N ARG A 176 -0.05 -11.17 -14.56
CA ARG A 176 -1.12 -11.79 -15.37
C ARG A 176 -2.49 -11.58 -14.74
N ASN A 177 -2.60 -11.73 -13.43
CA ASN A 177 -3.83 -11.57 -12.67
C ASN A 177 -4.16 -10.10 -12.34
N ARG A 178 -3.29 -9.15 -12.69
CA ARG A 178 -3.38 -7.72 -12.35
C ARG A 178 -3.39 -7.44 -10.85
N ASP A 179 -2.77 -8.32 -10.06
CA ASP A 179 -2.60 -8.13 -8.62
C ASP A 179 -1.71 -6.93 -8.32
N THR A 180 -0.63 -6.76 -9.08
CA THR A 180 0.30 -5.63 -8.99
C THR A 180 -0.40 -4.30 -9.16
N ARG A 181 -1.31 -4.19 -10.14
CA ARG A 181 -2.12 -3.00 -10.35
C ARG A 181 -2.94 -2.62 -9.12
N LEU A 182 -3.65 -3.60 -8.55
CA LEU A 182 -4.45 -3.39 -7.34
C LEU A 182 -3.58 -2.96 -6.15
N LEU A 183 -2.43 -3.63 -5.96
CA LEU A 183 -1.50 -3.33 -4.89
C LEU A 183 -0.93 -1.91 -5.00
N ILE A 184 -0.40 -1.52 -6.17
CA ILE A 184 0.18 -0.19 -6.38
C ILE A 184 -0.88 0.90 -6.24
N THR A 185 -2.09 0.69 -6.78
CA THR A 185 -3.20 1.62 -6.56
C THR A 185 -3.47 1.84 -5.07
N SER A 186 -3.46 0.77 -4.28
CA SER A 186 -3.63 0.85 -2.82
C SER A 186 -2.48 1.61 -2.15
N ILE A 187 -1.23 1.36 -2.56
CA ILE A 187 -0.04 2.05 -2.03
C ILE A 187 -0.11 3.56 -2.29
N ILE A 188 -0.52 3.96 -3.49
CA ILE A 188 -0.68 5.38 -3.85
C ILE A 188 -1.67 6.05 -2.89
N PHE A 189 -2.80 5.44 -2.64
CA PHE A 189 -3.82 6.01 -1.75
C PHE A 189 -3.39 6.06 -0.29
N VAL A 190 -2.74 5.01 0.21
CA VAL A 190 -2.14 5.02 1.56
C VAL A 190 -1.13 6.14 1.68
N GLY A 191 -0.29 6.34 0.65
CA GLY A 191 0.70 7.39 0.61
C GLY A 191 0.10 8.79 0.73
N ILE A 192 -1.03 9.07 0.08
CA ILE A 192 -1.73 10.35 0.19
C ILE A 192 -2.17 10.59 1.63
N ILE A 193 -2.89 9.64 2.23
CA ILE A 193 -3.41 9.81 3.60
C ILE A 193 -2.29 9.90 4.62
N SER A 194 -1.26 9.05 4.51
CA SER A 194 -0.12 9.10 5.42
C SER A 194 0.60 10.44 5.35
N THR A 195 0.72 11.04 4.15
CA THR A 195 1.31 12.36 3.97
C THR A 195 0.46 13.44 4.64
N VAL A 196 -0.86 13.42 4.43
CA VAL A 196 -1.79 14.35 5.09
C VAL A 196 -1.71 14.23 6.60
N PHE A 197 -1.73 13.00 7.13
CA PHE A 197 -1.60 12.75 8.55
C PHE A 197 -0.27 13.28 9.11
N ALA A 198 0.85 12.98 8.44
CA ALA A 198 2.17 13.46 8.85
C ALA A 198 2.27 14.99 8.85
N LEU A 199 1.65 15.66 7.87
CA LEU A 199 1.61 17.12 7.81
C LEU A 199 0.83 17.70 9.00
N VAL A 200 -0.34 17.13 9.32
CA VAL A 200 -1.16 17.58 10.46
C VAL A 200 -0.39 17.39 11.78
N VAL A 201 0.21 16.21 11.98
CA VAL A 201 1.04 15.93 13.18
C VAL A 201 2.22 16.90 13.27
N ARG A 202 2.89 17.19 12.14
CA ARG A 202 3.99 18.17 12.09
C ARG A 202 3.52 19.58 12.44
N MET A 203 2.33 19.97 11.99
CA MET A 203 1.76 21.28 12.37
C MET A 203 1.49 21.35 13.87
N ILE A 204 0.93 20.28 14.48
CA ILE A 204 0.74 20.20 15.94
C ILE A 204 2.09 20.33 16.67
N TYR A 205 3.08 19.54 16.24
CA TYR A 205 4.41 19.55 16.84
C TYR A 205 5.05 20.94 16.76
N ASN A 206 5.05 21.57 15.57
CA ASN A 206 5.62 22.90 15.39
C ASN A 206 4.91 23.95 16.27
N ARG A 207 3.59 23.86 16.39
CA ARG A 207 2.83 24.78 17.26
C ARG A 207 3.14 24.59 18.73
N MET A 208 3.35 23.33 19.17
CA MET A 208 3.72 23.04 20.57
C MET A 208 5.10 23.56 20.93
N TRP A 209 6.08 23.42 20.02
CA TRP A 209 7.49 23.72 20.32
C TRP A 209 7.92 25.13 19.92
N PHE A 210 7.39 25.67 18.82
CA PHE A 210 7.78 26.96 18.27
C PHE A 210 6.69 28.03 18.38
N GLY A 211 5.43 27.66 18.55
CA GLY A 211 4.37 28.54 18.93
C GLY A 211 4.44 28.80 20.42
N GLY A 212 5.15 29.83 20.83
CA GLY A 212 5.35 30.15 22.24
C GLY A 212 4.05 30.02 23.04
N PHE A 213 4.13 29.39 24.19
CA PHE A 213 3.09 29.29 25.23
C PHE A 213 2.66 30.67 25.77
N GLY A 214 3.10 31.78 25.15
CA GLY A 214 3.05 33.12 25.70
C GLY A 214 2.52 34.25 24.80
N SER A 215 2.08 34.01 23.58
CA SER A 215 1.45 35.10 22.81
C SER A 215 -0.08 35.01 22.84
N SER A 216 -0.63 35.09 24.03
CA SER A 216 -2.05 35.34 24.29
C SER A 216 -2.39 36.82 24.11
N ASN A 217 -2.34 37.30 22.87
CA ASN A 217 -2.98 38.58 22.54
C ASN A 217 -4.42 38.39 22.03
N ASP A 218 -4.93 37.14 22.07
CA ASP A 218 -6.34 36.82 21.81
C ASP A 218 -7.25 36.95 23.06
N ARG A 219 -6.92 37.93 23.95
CA ARG A 219 -7.77 38.19 25.13
C ARG A 219 -9.09 38.92 24.80
N ASN A 220 -9.43 39.08 23.52
CA ASN A 220 -10.63 39.81 23.13
C ASN A 220 -11.67 39.00 22.34
N GLU A 221 -11.49 37.68 22.17
CA GLU A 221 -12.59 36.87 21.71
C GLU A 221 -13.39 36.29 22.88
N LYS A 222 -14.33 37.11 23.37
CA LYS A 222 -15.48 36.63 24.15
C LYS A 222 -16.50 35.92 23.27
N GLY A 223 -16.05 34.92 22.53
CA GLY A 223 -16.86 34.04 21.71
C GLY A 223 -16.20 32.65 21.70
N GLY A 224 -16.97 31.60 21.97
CA GLY A 224 -16.54 30.22 22.14
C GLY A 224 -15.80 29.56 20.95
N GLY A 225 -14.85 30.27 20.36
CA GLY A 225 -14.03 29.76 19.24
C GLY A 225 -13.05 28.68 19.69
N LEU A 226 -12.97 27.61 18.93
CA LEU A 226 -11.97 26.54 19.12
C LEU A 226 -10.56 27.12 19.01
N SER A 227 -9.71 26.82 19.99
CA SER A 227 -8.29 27.14 19.86
C SER A 227 -7.69 26.43 18.65
N THR A 228 -6.73 27.05 17.98
CA THR A 228 -6.01 26.43 16.83
C THR A 228 -5.51 25.03 17.17
N MET A 229 -5.18 24.79 18.45
CA MET A 229 -4.73 23.49 18.95
C MET A 229 -5.85 22.43 18.90
N ALA A 230 -7.05 22.80 19.31
CA ALA A 230 -8.21 21.90 19.24
C ALA A 230 -8.54 21.53 17.79
N VAL A 231 -8.48 22.47 16.85
CA VAL A 231 -8.67 22.23 15.41
C VAL A 231 -7.64 21.23 14.89
N LEU A 232 -6.36 21.38 15.26
CA LEU A 232 -5.30 20.48 14.85
C LEU A 232 -5.48 19.07 15.45
N ILE A 233 -5.90 18.96 16.71
CA ILE A 233 -6.17 17.67 17.36
C ILE A 233 -7.33 16.96 16.66
N ILE A 234 -8.43 17.65 16.38
CA ILE A 234 -9.55 17.08 15.63
C ILE A 234 -9.08 16.60 14.24
N GLY A 235 -8.28 17.43 13.56
CA GLY A 235 -7.69 17.06 12.27
C GLY A 235 -6.82 15.80 12.34
N ALA A 236 -5.99 15.69 13.39
CA ALA A 236 -5.16 14.50 13.59
C ALA A 236 -6.01 13.24 13.85
N VAL A 237 -7.07 13.34 14.65
CA VAL A 237 -8.00 12.22 14.90
C VAL A 237 -8.68 11.78 13.61
N CYS A 238 -9.23 12.73 12.84
CA CYS A 238 -9.86 12.43 11.56
C CYS A 238 -8.89 11.79 10.56
N ALA A 239 -7.69 12.34 10.42
CA ALA A 239 -6.67 11.79 9.54
C ALA A 239 -6.18 10.41 10.00
N GLY A 240 -6.05 10.19 11.31
CA GLY A 240 -5.74 8.90 11.90
C GLY A 240 -6.79 7.84 11.61
N ILE A 241 -8.07 8.17 11.72
CA ILE A 241 -9.18 7.28 11.37
C ILE A 241 -9.14 6.95 9.87
N ALA A 242 -8.94 7.95 9.01
CA ALA A 242 -8.80 7.74 7.56
C ALA A 242 -7.61 6.82 7.23
N TYR A 243 -6.49 7.00 7.91
CA TYR A 243 -5.32 6.14 7.80
C TYR A 243 -5.64 4.69 8.18
N LEU A 244 -6.32 4.46 9.32
CA LEU A 244 -6.74 3.14 9.76
C LEU A 244 -7.68 2.47 8.74
N PHE A 245 -8.68 3.18 8.22
CA PHE A 245 -9.56 2.66 7.18
C PHE A 245 -8.80 2.26 5.92
N THR A 246 -7.82 3.06 5.54
CA THR A 246 -7.01 2.78 4.35
C THR A 246 -6.09 1.58 4.58
N MET A 247 -5.52 1.43 5.77
CA MET A 247 -4.78 0.23 6.16
C MET A 247 -5.66 -1.03 6.12
N LEU A 248 -6.88 -0.96 6.65
CA LEU A 248 -7.83 -2.08 6.62
C LEU A 248 -8.18 -2.49 5.18
N THR A 249 -8.31 -1.54 4.25
CA THR A 249 -8.55 -1.88 2.84
C THR A 249 -7.37 -2.63 2.20
N ARG A 250 -6.13 -2.38 2.62
CA ARG A 250 -4.94 -3.14 2.17
C ARG A 250 -4.99 -4.58 2.63
N PHE A 251 -5.40 -4.86 3.87
CA PHE A 251 -5.50 -6.22 4.41
C PHE A 251 -6.61 -7.06 3.76
N ALA A 252 -7.64 -6.43 3.22
CA ALA A 252 -8.67 -7.11 2.43
C ALA A 252 -8.12 -7.69 1.09
N ILE A 253 -6.88 -7.35 0.73
CA ILE A 253 -6.17 -7.90 -0.41
C ILE A 253 -5.56 -9.25 0.00
N SER A 254 -6.30 -10.28 -0.18
CA SER A 254 -6.36 -11.54 0.52
C SER A 254 -5.20 -12.53 0.25
N ARG A 255 -4.83 -13.32 1.29
CA ARG A 255 -4.02 -14.56 1.28
C ARG A 255 -4.36 -15.51 0.11
N LYS A 256 -5.60 -15.51 -0.35
CA LYS A 256 -6.06 -16.31 -1.50
C LYS A 256 -5.31 -15.99 -2.80
N ARG A 257 -4.80 -14.76 -2.97
CA ARG A 257 -4.03 -14.38 -4.17
C ARG A 257 -2.67 -15.03 -4.19
N GLU A 258 -2.03 -15.18 -3.03
CA GLU A 258 -0.74 -15.85 -2.90
C GLU A 258 -0.84 -17.32 -3.34
N PHE A 259 -1.87 -18.04 -2.85
CA PHE A 259 -2.11 -19.41 -3.27
C PHE A 259 -2.42 -19.53 -4.78
N MET A 260 -3.09 -18.53 -5.35
CA MET A 260 -3.33 -18.50 -6.80
C MET A 260 -2.07 -18.15 -7.59
N ALA A 261 -1.18 -17.32 -7.03
CA ALA A 261 0.10 -17.01 -7.64
C ALA A 261 1.04 -18.20 -7.56
N ASP A 262 1.03 -18.97 -6.46
CA ASP A 262 1.76 -20.23 -6.32
C ASP A 262 1.31 -21.27 -7.35
N ALA A 263 -0.01 -21.46 -7.47
CA ALA A 263 -0.56 -22.40 -8.44
C ALA A 263 -0.26 -21.98 -9.90
N GLY A 264 -0.39 -20.68 -10.20
CA GLY A 264 -0.09 -20.15 -11.54
C GLY A 264 1.41 -20.15 -11.85
N GLY A 265 2.25 -19.91 -10.85
CA GLY A 265 3.71 -20.02 -10.98
C GLY A 265 4.14 -21.46 -11.25
N ALA A 266 3.58 -22.39 -10.49
CA ALA A 266 3.80 -23.84 -10.68
C ALA A 266 3.33 -24.29 -12.08
N GLU A 267 2.19 -23.80 -12.56
CA GLU A 267 1.70 -24.05 -13.92
C GLU A 267 2.66 -23.50 -14.99
N LEU A 268 3.14 -22.26 -14.82
CA LEU A 268 4.02 -21.60 -15.80
C LEU A 268 5.39 -22.27 -15.89
N CYS A 269 6.00 -22.65 -14.76
CA CYS A 269 7.31 -23.30 -14.75
C CYS A 269 7.23 -24.81 -14.93
N GLY A 270 6.04 -25.42 -14.83
CA GLY A 270 5.84 -26.87 -14.93
C GLY A 270 6.45 -27.69 -13.80
N ASN A 271 6.95 -27.05 -12.72
CA ASN A 271 7.63 -27.71 -11.62
C ASN A 271 7.24 -27.09 -10.26
N PRO A 272 6.14 -27.55 -9.63
CA PRO A 272 5.71 -27.04 -8.33
C PRO A 272 6.73 -27.28 -7.21
N LEU A 273 7.48 -28.37 -7.27
CA LEU A 273 8.49 -28.71 -6.26
C LEU A 273 9.69 -27.76 -6.28
N ALA A 274 10.01 -27.20 -7.45
CA ALA A 274 11.06 -26.19 -7.58
C ALA A 274 10.67 -24.89 -6.86
N LEU A 275 9.41 -24.43 -7.01
CA LEU A 275 8.89 -23.27 -6.26
C LEU A 275 8.86 -23.57 -4.74
N ALA A 276 8.44 -24.78 -4.33
CA ALA A 276 8.48 -25.17 -2.93
C ALA A 276 9.90 -25.15 -2.35
N SER A 277 10.90 -25.65 -3.12
CA SER A 277 12.32 -25.60 -2.75
C SER A 277 12.83 -24.17 -2.62
N ALA A 278 12.49 -23.30 -3.59
CA ALA A 278 12.84 -21.88 -3.55
C ALA A 278 12.27 -21.20 -2.28
N LEU A 279 11.00 -21.42 -1.97
CA LEU A 279 10.36 -20.87 -0.77
C LEU A 279 11.03 -21.34 0.53
N ARG A 280 11.50 -22.61 0.60
CA ARG A 280 12.29 -23.08 1.76
C ARG A 280 13.60 -22.31 1.90
N LYS A 281 14.33 -22.13 0.80
CA LYS A 281 15.61 -21.39 0.82
C LYS A 281 15.41 -19.94 1.21
N ILE A 282 14.39 -19.28 0.66
CA ILE A 282 14.07 -17.88 0.95
C ILE A 282 13.64 -17.72 2.42
N SER A 283 12.80 -18.64 2.96
CA SER A 283 12.33 -18.59 4.35
C SER A 283 13.42 -18.91 5.39
N ALA A 284 14.39 -19.74 5.02
CA ALA A 284 15.51 -20.08 5.90
C ALA A 284 16.50 -18.91 6.07
N ASN A 285 16.47 -17.93 5.17
CA ASN A 285 17.31 -16.72 5.23
C ASN A 285 16.45 -15.45 5.18
N PRO A 286 15.58 -15.21 6.18
CA PRO A 286 14.77 -14.02 6.26
C PRO A 286 15.68 -12.84 6.63
N GLY A 287 16.35 -12.27 5.63
CA GLY A 287 17.23 -11.12 5.82
C GLY A 287 16.49 -9.94 6.42
N LEU A 288 17.21 -9.12 7.17
CA LEU A 288 16.75 -7.78 7.57
C LEU A 288 16.76 -6.91 6.32
N GLY A 289 15.59 -6.72 5.69
CA GLY A 289 15.51 -5.88 4.50
C GLY A 289 15.91 -4.44 4.80
N ASN A 290 16.80 -3.89 3.98
CA ASN A 290 17.13 -2.47 3.98
C ASN A 290 15.98 -1.58 3.45
N VAL A 291 14.76 -2.12 3.36
CA VAL A 291 13.59 -1.37 2.91
C VAL A 291 13.05 -0.55 4.07
N GLU A 292 13.37 0.73 4.09
CA GLU A 292 12.90 1.69 5.10
C GLU A 292 11.37 1.91 5.06
N ARG A 293 10.71 1.54 3.95
CA ARG A 293 9.29 1.78 3.72
C ARG A 293 8.47 0.50 3.80
N ASP A 294 7.62 0.41 4.82
CA ASP A 294 6.71 -0.75 5.05
C ASP A 294 5.70 -0.99 3.91
N ASP A 295 5.37 0.04 3.13
CA ASP A 295 4.47 -0.07 1.99
C ASP A 295 5.10 -0.83 0.82
N ILE A 296 6.41 -0.74 0.63
CA ILE A 296 7.15 -1.45 -0.41
C ILE A 296 7.48 -2.89 0.03
N ALA A 297 7.76 -3.09 1.32
CA ALA A 297 8.04 -4.41 1.87
C ALA A 297 6.90 -5.43 1.60
N GLN A 298 5.67 -4.97 1.36
CA GLN A 298 4.53 -5.84 0.99
C GLN A 298 4.57 -6.36 -0.44
N MET A 299 5.46 -5.85 -1.28
CA MET A 299 5.65 -6.35 -2.65
C MET A 299 6.58 -7.57 -2.68
N TYR A 300 7.34 -7.83 -1.63
CA TYR A 300 8.30 -8.93 -1.57
C TYR A 300 7.59 -10.28 -1.38
N ILE A 301 8.14 -11.33 -1.98
CA ILE A 301 7.59 -12.70 -1.92
C ILE A 301 7.52 -13.26 -0.49
N ILE A 302 8.44 -12.85 0.37
CA ILE A 302 8.41 -13.08 1.82
C ILE A 302 8.68 -11.76 2.53
N HIS A 303 7.81 -11.42 3.47
CA HIS A 303 7.92 -10.17 4.23
C HIS A 303 9.16 -10.19 5.12
N PRO A 304 10.06 -9.20 5.05
CA PRO A 304 11.20 -9.12 5.95
C PRO A 304 10.69 -8.99 7.39
N LYS A 305 11.15 -9.88 8.29
CA LYS A 305 10.79 -9.83 9.72
C LYS A 305 11.47 -8.62 10.36
N LYS A 306 10.69 -7.66 10.85
CA LYS A 306 11.20 -6.68 11.83
C LYS A 306 11.26 -7.35 13.19
N LEU A 307 12.46 -7.37 13.82
CA LEU A 307 12.62 -7.83 15.20
C LEU A 307 11.91 -6.84 16.14
N GLY A 308 10.73 -7.23 16.65
CA GLY A 308 9.99 -6.49 17.66
C GLY A 308 9.21 -7.47 18.53
N GLN A 309 9.64 -7.64 19.78
CA GLN A 309 9.10 -8.63 20.72
C GLN A 309 7.73 -8.21 21.29
N GLY A 310 6.83 -9.17 21.46
CA GLY A 310 5.64 -9.04 22.32
C GLY A 310 4.32 -8.81 21.61
N LEU A 311 3.47 -7.96 22.17
CA LEU A 311 2.09 -7.66 21.73
C LEU A 311 2.00 -7.28 20.23
N MET A 312 3.06 -6.68 19.69
CA MET A 312 3.23 -6.29 18.29
C MET A 312 3.30 -7.51 17.36
N GLU A 313 3.82 -8.65 17.81
CA GLU A 313 3.92 -9.89 17.03
C GLU A 313 2.55 -10.58 16.89
N PHE A 314 1.72 -10.55 17.93
CA PHE A 314 0.32 -11.03 17.86
C PHE A 314 -0.52 -10.17 16.92
N VAL A 315 -0.37 -8.84 17.01
CA VAL A 315 -1.06 -7.91 16.12
C VAL A 315 -0.55 -8.03 14.69
N SER A 316 0.77 -8.17 14.46
CA SER A 316 1.35 -8.35 13.13
C SER A 316 0.90 -9.67 12.48
N GLY A 317 0.71 -10.73 13.25
CA GLY A 317 0.16 -12.01 12.75
C GLY A 317 -1.28 -11.91 12.27
N LEU A 318 -2.12 -11.11 12.93
CA LEU A 318 -3.48 -10.81 12.49
C LEU A 318 -3.51 -10.02 11.18
N PHE A 319 -2.47 -9.21 10.95
CA PHE A 319 -2.33 -8.32 9.79
C PHE A 319 -1.35 -8.83 8.73
N ALA A 320 -0.87 -10.11 8.86
CA ALA A 320 -0.03 -10.72 7.84
C ALA A 320 -0.78 -10.80 6.49
N THR A 321 -0.22 -10.14 5.50
CA THR A 321 -0.78 -10.09 4.14
C THR A 321 -0.54 -11.39 3.37
N HIS A 322 0.49 -12.16 3.75
CA HIS A 322 0.86 -13.43 3.15
C HIS A 322 0.46 -14.62 4.04
N PRO A 323 0.07 -15.77 3.44
CA PRO A 323 -0.07 -17.03 4.17
C PRO A 323 1.28 -17.48 4.74
N SER A 324 1.26 -18.43 5.70
CA SER A 324 2.51 -19.00 6.19
C SER A 324 3.26 -19.73 5.06
N THR A 325 4.58 -19.57 5.05
CA THR A 325 5.42 -20.23 4.02
C THR A 325 5.28 -21.75 4.07
N GLU A 326 5.10 -22.32 5.27
CA GLU A 326 4.87 -23.74 5.47
C GLU A 326 3.58 -24.21 4.79
N GLU A 327 2.50 -23.43 4.86
CA GLU A 327 1.23 -23.77 4.22
C GLU A 327 1.34 -23.70 2.70
N ARG A 328 2.05 -22.70 2.16
CA ARG A 328 2.34 -22.59 0.73
C ARG A 328 3.15 -23.78 0.22
N ILE A 329 4.24 -24.14 0.92
CA ILE A 329 5.09 -25.27 0.58
C ILE A 329 4.27 -26.57 0.60
N ARG A 330 3.51 -26.83 1.67
CA ARG A 330 2.68 -28.02 1.79
C ARG A 330 1.68 -28.18 0.64
N LEU A 331 1.09 -27.08 0.17
CA LEU A 331 0.16 -27.13 -0.95
C LEU A 331 0.87 -27.39 -2.26
N LEU A 332 2.05 -26.79 -2.49
CA LEU A 332 2.85 -27.03 -3.69
C LEU A 332 3.37 -28.47 -3.78
N GLU A 333 3.61 -29.14 -2.65
CA GLU A 333 4.01 -30.57 -2.60
C GLU A 333 2.85 -31.55 -2.89
N GLN A 334 1.62 -31.06 -2.88
CA GLN A 334 0.42 -31.85 -3.19
C GLN A 334 -0.03 -31.71 -4.67
N PHE A 335 0.65 -30.86 -5.45
CA PHE A 335 0.43 -30.73 -6.90
C PHE A 335 1.08 -31.86 -7.66
#